data_0cd89e6938e2ac5c174371edcc2067d3
#
_entry.id   0cd89e6938e2ac5c174371edcc2067d3
#
_cell.length_a   1.000
_cell.length_b   1.000
_cell.length_c   1.000
_cell.angle_alpha   90.00
_cell.angle_beta   90.00
_cell.angle_gamma   90.00
#
_symmetry.space_group_name_H-M   'P 1'
#
loop_
_entity.id
_entity.type
_entity.pdbx_description
1 polymer ?
#
loop_
_entity_poly.entity_id
_entity_poly.type
_entity_poly.pdbx_seq_one_letter_code
_entity_poly.pdbx_strand_id
1 'polypeptide(L)'
;MRVGLYPGSFDPITNGHIDIIERSLSIVDKLIVAIGVSATKTPLFSFEDRAAMIDSEIGGLAKQKGVELSVVDFNGLLVDEAKKHGAELIIRGLRNAEDFEYEAQMTAMNRAMAPEVETVFLTAAPDVSFISSTLVRQILAMGGDISPFVPKVVLENI
;
A
#
# COMPACT_ATOMS: atom_id res chain seq x y z
N MET A 1 19.69 -3.87 -8.52
CA MET A 1 18.75 -3.83 -7.37
C MET A 1 17.38 -3.47 -7.91
N ARG A 2 16.42 -4.37 -7.74
CA ARG A 2 15.04 -4.15 -8.20
C ARG A 2 14.27 -3.38 -7.14
N VAL A 3 13.86 -2.16 -7.47
CA VAL A 3 13.13 -1.27 -6.55
C VAL A 3 11.66 -1.21 -6.95
N GLY A 4 10.78 -1.54 -6.00
CA GLY A 4 9.32 -1.46 -6.18
C GLY A 4 8.72 -0.40 -5.27
N LEU A 5 7.67 0.26 -5.76
CA LEU A 5 6.90 1.24 -5.00
C LEU A 5 5.45 0.75 -4.89
N TYR A 6 4.95 0.62 -3.68
CA TYR A 6 3.56 0.25 -3.39
C TYR A 6 2.82 1.44 -2.78
N PRO A 7 1.94 2.09 -3.55
CA PRO A 7 1.22 3.28 -3.09
C PRO A 7 -0.11 2.92 -2.44
N GLY A 8 -0.54 3.76 -1.53
CA GLY A 8 -1.85 3.68 -0.91
C GLY A 8 -2.04 4.74 0.17
N SER A 9 -3.24 4.85 0.71
CA SER A 9 -3.49 5.72 1.87
C SER A 9 -3.10 5.05 3.19
N PHE A 10 -3.25 3.72 3.29
CA PHE A 10 -2.94 2.93 4.49
C PHE A 10 -3.53 3.53 5.77
N ASP A 11 -4.79 3.89 5.72
CA ASP A 11 -5.47 4.63 6.78
C ASP A 11 -6.74 3.92 7.28
N PRO A 12 -6.57 2.84 8.05
CA PRO A 12 -5.32 2.19 8.46
C PRO A 12 -4.78 1.16 7.46
N ILE A 13 -3.60 0.63 7.73
CA ILE A 13 -3.13 -0.61 7.12
C ILE A 13 -4.10 -1.74 7.47
N THR A 14 -4.40 -2.60 6.49
CA THR A 14 -5.32 -3.74 6.66
C THR A 14 -4.62 -5.06 6.36
N ASN A 15 -5.28 -6.17 6.69
CA ASN A 15 -4.77 -7.50 6.34
C ASN A 15 -4.63 -7.68 4.81
N GLY A 16 -5.45 -6.97 4.02
CA GLY A 16 -5.32 -6.94 2.56
C GLY A 16 -4.03 -6.27 2.10
N HIS A 17 -3.65 -5.16 2.72
CA HIS A 17 -2.37 -4.50 2.43
C HIS A 17 -1.18 -5.38 2.81
N ILE A 18 -1.25 -6.02 3.98
CA ILE A 18 -0.19 -6.90 4.47
C ILE A 18 0.04 -8.05 3.48
N ASP A 19 -1.02 -8.69 2.98
CA ASP A 19 -0.92 -9.74 1.96
C ASP A 19 -0.13 -9.30 0.72
N ILE A 20 -0.46 -8.14 0.18
CA ILE A 20 0.25 -7.59 -1.00
C ILE A 20 1.70 -7.24 -0.66
N ILE A 21 1.95 -6.59 0.48
CA ILE A 21 3.30 -6.20 0.89
C ILE A 21 4.19 -7.44 1.07
N GLU A 22 3.72 -8.45 1.81
CA GLU A 22 4.49 -9.67 2.07
C GLU A 22 4.89 -10.39 0.78
N ARG A 23 3.96 -10.46 -0.19
CA ARG A 23 4.25 -11.08 -1.49
C ARG A 23 5.15 -10.22 -2.36
N SER A 24 5.04 -8.88 -2.25
CA SER A 24 5.93 -7.94 -2.92
C SER A 24 7.39 -8.13 -2.52
N LEU A 25 7.65 -8.47 -1.25
CA LEU A 25 9.01 -8.73 -0.75
C LEU A 25 9.71 -9.91 -1.46
N SER A 26 8.98 -10.71 -2.23
CA SER A 26 9.56 -11.83 -2.99
C SER A 26 9.96 -11.45 -4.42
N ILE A 27 9.60 -10.26 -4.87
CA ILE A 27 9.84 -9.81 -6.26
C ILE A 27 10.71 -8.56 -6.36
N VAL A 28 11.07 -7.96 -5.23
CA VAL A 28 11.94 -6.77 -5.18
C VAL A 28 13.09 -6.94 -4.20
N ASP A 29 14.14 -6.15 -4.38
CA ASP A 29 15.26 -6.05 -3.42
C ASP A 29 15.06 -4.88 -2.44
N LYS A 30 14.29 -3.87 -2.87
CA LYS A 30 13.86 -2.74 -2.06
C LYS A 30 12.39 -2.46 -2.31
N LEU A 31 11.61 -2.35 -1.23
CA LEU A 31 10.20 -1.94 -1.28
C LEU A 31 10.02 -0.57 -0.65
N ILE A 32 9.40 0.32 -1.39
CA ILE A 32 8.99 1.64 -0.90
C ILE A 32 7.48 1.61 -0.75
N VAL A 33 7.00 1.73 0.47
CA VAL A 33 5.56 1.91 0.75
C VAL A 33 5.31 3.41 0.74
N ALA A 34 4.57 3.88 -0.25
CA ALA A 34 4.32 5.31 -0.46
C ALA A 34 2.92 5.67 0.03
N ILE A 35 2.85 6.42 1.12
CA ILE A 35 1.60 6.84 1.74
C ILE A 35 1.13 8.14 1.07
N GLY A 36 0.00 8.07 0.38
CA GLY A 36 -0.63 9.26 -0.19
C GLY A 36 -1.17 10.17 0.92
N VAL A 37 -0.77 11.43 0.89
CA VAL A 37 -1.28 12.46 1.79
C VAL A 37 -2.10 13.45 1.00
N SER A 38 -3.28 13.80 1.52
CA SER A 38 -4.19 14.77 0.88
C SER A 38 -4.29 16.00 1.74
N ALA A 39 -4.13 17.17 1.13
CA ALA A 39 -4.33 18.45 1.81
C ALA A 39 -5.79 18.72 2.21
N THR A 40 -6.75 18.01 1.59
CA THR A 40 -8.19 18.26 1.73
C THR A 40 -8.94 17.24 2.60
N LYS A 41 -8.32 16.10 2.92
CA LYS A 41 -8.92 15.04 3.73
C LYS A 41 -8.24 14.94 5.09
N THR A 42 -9.05 14.84 6.15
CA THR A 42 -8.56 14.52 7.49
C THR A 42 -8.39 13.00 7.59
N PRO A 43 -7.17 12.48 7.75
CA PRO A 43 -6.94 11.06 7.91
C PRO A 43 -7.38 10.58 9.31
N LEU A 44 -7.65 9.28 9.44
CA LEU A 44 -7.87 8.65 10.74
C LEU A 44 -6.59 8.65 11.59
N PHE A 45 -5.46 8.35 10.95
CA PHE A 45 -4.14 8.35 11.58
C PHE A 45 -3.21 9.34 10.88
N SER A 46 -2.30 9.97 11.65
CA SER A 46 -1.22 10.79 11.08
C SER A 46 -0.33 9.98 10.14
N PHE A 47 0.47 10.65 9.30
CA PHE A 47 1.48 9.96 8.49
C PHE A 47 2.43 9.16 9.38
N GLU A 48 2.92 9.77 10.45
CA GLU A 48 3.86 9.15 11.38
C GLU A 48 3.29 7.87 12.00
N ASP A 49 2.04 7.89 12.42
CA ASP A 49 1.38 6.72 12.99
C ASP A 49 1.20 5.62 11.94
N ARG A 50 0.77 5.98 10.72
CA ARG A 50 0.61 5.01 9.62
C ARG A 50 1.95 4.37 9.25
N ALA A 51 3.00 5.17 9.15
CA ALA A 51 4.35 4.68 8.85
C ALA A 51 4.88 3.75 9.95
N ALA A 52 4.68 4.11 11.21
CA ALA A 52 5.09 3.29 12.34
C ALA A 52 4.36 1.95 12.39
N MET A 53 3.05 1.92 12.09
CA MET A 53 2.28 0.68 12.02
C MET A 53 2.77 -0.24 10.90
N ILE A 54 3.08 0.31 9.73
CA ILE A 54 3.63 -0.45 8.60
C ILE A 54 4.99 -1.04 8.97
N ASP A 55 5.88 -0.23 9.52
CA ASP A 55 7.22 -0.70 9.91
C ASP A 55 7.14 -1.77 11.00
N SER A 56 6.27 -1.58 11.98
CA SER A 56 6.03 -2.56 13.05
C SER A 56 5.57 -3.91 12.52
N GLU A 57 4.67 -3.91 11.52
CA GLU A 57 4.12 -5.16 10.96
C GLU A 57 5.08 -5.84 9.98
N ILE A 58 5.76 -5.07 9.14
CA ILE A 58 6.47 -5.61 7.97
C ILE A 58 7.99 -5.54 8.13
N GLY A 59 8.52 -4.60 8.93
CA GLY A 59 9.97 -4.37 9.03
C GLY A 59 10.78 -5.60 9.40
N GLY A 60 10.29 -6.41 10.34
CA GLY A 60 10.92 -7.66 10.73
C GLY A 60 10.97 -8.68 9.60
N LEU A 61 9.88 -8.85 8.87
CA LEU A 61 9.80 -9.78 7.74
C LEU A 61 10.66 -9.33 6.56
N ALA A 62 10.66 -8.03 6.26
CA ALA A 62 11.52 -7.47 5.21
C ALA A 62 12.99 -7.74 5.51
N LYS A 63 13.43 -7.47 6.75
CA LYS A 63 14.80 -7.77 7.21
C LYS A 63 15.12 -9.25 7.10
N GLN A 64 14.22 -10.15 7.51
CA GLN A 64 14.40 -11.58 7.40
C GLN A 64 14.58 -12.05 5.95
N LYS A 65 13.85 -11.42 5.01
CA LYS A 65 13.95 -11.69 3.57
C LYS A 65 15.11 -10.96 2.88
N GLY A 66 15.85 -10.13 3.59
CA GLY A 66 16.95 -9.35 3.02
C GLY A 66 16.47 -8.23 2.09
N VAL A 67 15.24 -7.76 2.25
CA VAL A 67 14.66 -6.66 1.45
C VAL A 67 14.73 -5.36 2.24
N GLU A 68 15.23 -4.31 1.61
CA GLU A 68 15.21 -2.97 2.20
C GLU A 68 13.77 -2.42 2.17
N LEU A 69 13.25 -2.00 3.33
CA LEU A 69 11.92 -1.39 3.44
C LEU A 69 12.05 0.10 3.75
N SER A 70 11.34 0.93 3.02
CA SER A 70 11.21 2.37 3.30
C SER A 70 9.74 2.76 3.27
N VAL A 71 9.32 3.64 4.16
CA VAL A 71 7.98 4.23 4.16
C VAL A 71 8.12 5.73 3.93
N VAL A 72 7.43 6.25 2.93
CA VAL A 72 7.51 7.67 2.53
C VAL A 72 6.11 8.24 2.34
N ASP A 73 5.99 9.55 2.46
CA ASP A 73 4.78 10.27 2.08
C ASP A 73 4.92 10.84 0.67
N PHE A 74 3.80 11.02 -0.02
CA PHE A 74 3.78 11.71 -1.30
C PHE A 74 2.42 12.40 -1.54
N ASN A 75 2.43 13.45 -2.33
CA ASN A 75 1.24 14.25 -2.67
C ASN A 75 1.26 14.72 -4.12
N GLY A 76 1.80 13.99 -5.02
CA GLY A 76 1.89 14.35 -6.44
C GLY A 76 1.60 13.16 -7.34
N LEU A 77 2.15 13.20 -8.54
CA LEU A 77 2.02 12.10 -9.48
C LEU A 77 2.83 10.89 -9.00
N LEU A 78 2.19 9.73 -9.04
CA LEU A 78 2.81 8.48 -8.61
C LEU A 78 4.07 8.14 -9.40
N VAL A 79 4.08 8.41 -10.70
CA VAL A 79 5.26 8.18 -11.55
C VAL A 79 6.43 9.08 -11.20
N ASP A 80 6.18 10.31 -10.77
CA ASP A 80 7.23 11.22 -10.31
C ASP A 80 7.84 10.73 -8.99
N GLU A 81 7.00 10.23 -8.09
CA GLU A 81 7.47 9.64 -6.84
C GLU A 81 8.28 8.36 -7.11
N ALA A 82 7.83 7.52 -8.05
CA ALA A 82 8.61 6.35 -8.47
C ALA A 82 9.99 6.73 -8.99
N LYS A 83 10.07 7.71 -9.90
CA LYS A 83 11.35 8.22 -10.43
C LYS A 83 12.26 8.79 -9.35
N LYS A 84 11.70 9.59 -8.45
CA LYS A 84 12.42 10.21 -7.33
C LYS A 84 13.15 9.17 -6.46
N HIS A 85 12.55 8.01 -6.28
CA HIS A 85 13.11 6.92 -5.49
C HIS A 85 13.83 5.86 -6.32
N GLY A 86 13.95 6.02 -7.63
CA GLY A 86 14.56 5.04 -8.51
C GLY A 86 13.76 3.74 -8.61
N ALA A 87 12.45 3.78 -8.37
CA ALA A 87 11.59 2.63 -8.52
C ALA A 87 11.28 2.38 -9.99
N GLU A 88 11.58 1.19 -10.46
CA GLU A 88 11.25 0.73 -11.81
C GLU A 88 9.91 -0.01 -11.87
N LEU A 89 9.38 -0.39 -10.70
CA LEU A 89 8.10 -1.09 -10.57
C LEU A 89 7.14 -0.31 -9.68
N ILE A 90 5.90 -0.16 -10.13
CA ILE A 90 4.77 0.22 -9.29
C ILE A 90 3.97 -1.06 -9.01
N ILE A 91 3.75 -1.37 -7.75
CA ILE A 91 3.00 -2.55 -7.33
C ILE A 91 1.59 -2.12 -6.97
N ARG A 92 0.59 -2.83 -7.52
CA ARG A 92 -0.82 -2.59 -7.25
C ARG A 92 -1.51 -3.89 -6.86
N GLY A 93 -2.35 -3.84 -5.84
CA GLY A 93 -3.23 -4.96 -5.47
C GLY A 93 -4.53 -4.91 -6.26
N LEU A 94 -5.02 -6.07 -6.68
CA LEU A 94 -6.33 -6.22 -7.32
C LEU A 94 -7.23 -7.09 -6.46
N ARG A 95 -8.42 -6.61 -6.13
CA ARG A 95 -9.41 -7.32 -5.33
C ARG A 95 -10.49 -7.97 -6.20
N ASN A 96 -10.86 -7.32 -7.31
CA ASN A 96 -11.94 -7.76 -8.20
C ASN A 96 -11.75 -7.21 -9.62
N ALA A 97 -12.67 -7.55 -10.53
CA ALA A 97 -12.62 -7.12 -11.92
C ALA A 97 -12.77 -5.60 -12.11
N GLU A 98 -13.56 -4.95 -11.27
CA GLU A 98 -13.75 -3.49 -11.32
C GLU A 98 -12.45 -2.76 -10.98
N ASP A 99 -11.71 -3.23 -9.98
CA ASP A 99 -10.38 -2.71 -9.67
C ASP A 99 -9.47 -2.78 -10.89
N PHE A 100 -9.47 -3.93 -11.59
CA PHE A 100 -8.63 -4.13 -12.76
C PHE A 100 -8.95 -3.15 -13.88
N GLU A 101 -10.21 -2.89 -14.16
CA GLU A 101 -10.62 -1.97 -15.23
C GLU A 101 -10.08 -0.56 -14.98
N TYR A 102 -10.24 -0.05 -13.77
CA TYR A 102 -9.71 1.25 -13.37
C TYR A 102 -8.17 1.27 -13.37
N GLU A 103 -7.54 0.26 -12.78
CA GLU A 103 -6.08 0.15 -12.67
C GLU A 103 -5.42 0.01 -14.06
N ALA A 104 -6.05 -0.68 -14.99
CA ALA A 104 -5.55 -0.80 -16.36
C ALA A 104 -5.51 0.56 -17.08
N GLN A 105 -6.52 1.40 -16.88
CA GLN A 105 -6.54 2.76 -17.42
C GLN A 105 -5.44 3.62 -16.80
N MET A 106 -5.27 3.57 -15.48
CA MET A 106 -4.21 4.31 -14.78
C MET A 106 -2.83 3.84 -15.22
N THR A 107 -2.64 2.53 -15.40
CA THR A 107 -1.37 1.96 -15.88
C THR A 107 -1.03 2.47 -17.28
N ALA A 108 -2.00 2.54 -18.18
CA ALA A 108 -1.79 3.07 -19.52
C ALA A 108 -1.36 4.55 -19.49
N MET A 109 -1.99 5.36 -18.64
CA MET A 109 -1.63 6.76 -18.45
C MET A 109 -0.23 6.90 -17.85
N ASN A 110 0.09 6.13 -16.83
CA ASN A 110 1.40 6.12 -16.20
C ASN A 110 2.51 5.73 -17.18
N ARG A 111 2.27 4.70 -18.00
CA ARG A 111 3.23 4.27 -19.03
C ARG A 111 3.48 5.36 -20.08
N ALA A 112 2.45 6.11 -20.47
CA ALA A 112 2.60 7.22 -21.40
C ALA A 112 3.47 8.35 -20.83
N MET A 113 3.35 8.61 -19.50
CA MET A 113 4.13 9.65 -18.81
C MET A 113 5.54 9.18 -18.45
N ALA A 114 5.71 7.90 -18.13
CA ALA A 114 6.96 7.32 -17.61
C ALA A 114 7.14 5.89 -18.16
N PRO A 115 7.56 5.74 -19.44
CA PRO A 115 7.69 4.41 -20.06
C PRO A 115 8.75 3.52 -19.38
N GLU A 116 9.64 4.09 -18.59
CA GLU A 116 10.66 3.37 -17.82
C GLU A 116 10.13 2.75 -16.52
N VAL A 117 8.91 3.09 -16.10
CA VAL A 117 8.28 2.56 -14.89
C VAL A 117 7.16 1.59 -15.27
N GLU A 118 7.28 0.32 -14.89
CA GLU A 118 6.27 -0.69 -15.18
C GLU A 118 5.34 -0.91 -13.99
N THR A 119 4.09 -1.29 -14.26
CA THR A 119 3.13 -1.64 -13.20
C THR A 119 2.95 -3.14 -13.12
N VAL A 120 3.04 -3.68 -11.92
CA VAL A 120 2.82 -5.10 -11.61
C VAL A 120 1.58 -5.23 -10.74
N PHE A 121 0.67 -6.11 -11.15
CA PHE A 121 -0.54 -6.41 -10.39
C PHE A 121 -0.37 -7.70 -9.59
N LEU A 122 -0.75 -7.65 -8.32
CA LEU A 122 -0.89 -8.83 -7.46
C LEU A 122 -2.36 -8.96 -7.08
N THR A 123 -2.95 -10.10 -7.35
CA THR A 123 -4.33 -10.37 -6.94
C THR A 123 -4.39 -10.65 -5.44
N ALA A 124 -5.31 -10.00 -4.74
CA ALA A 124 -5.52 -10.22 -3.31
C ALA A 124 -5.91 -11.68 -3.02
N ALA A 125 -5.39 -12.23 -1.93
CA ALA A 125 -5.81 -13.56 -1.49
C ALA A 125 -7.31 -13.56 -1.16
N PRO A 126 -8.04 -14.67 -1.44
CA PRO A 126 -9.50 -14.72 -1.29
C PRO A 126 -10.02 -14.37 0.10
N ASP A 127 -9.26 -14.68 1.14
CA ASP A 127 -9.61 -14.43 2.54
C ASP A 127 -9.46 -12.96 2.97
N VAL A 128 -8.82 -12.12 2.14
CA VAL A 128 -8.62 -10.68 2.41
C VAL A 128 -9.10 -9.77 1.28
N SER A 129 -9.57 -10.32 0.17
CA SER A 129 -9.96 -9.56 -1.02
C SER A 129 -11.13 -8.60 -0.81
N PHE A 130 -11.97 -8.85 0.20
CA PHE A 130 -13.12 -8.01 0.55
C PHE A 130 -12.77 -6.84 1.49
N ILE A 131 -11.53 -6.76 1.98
CA ILE A 131 -11.11 -5.76 2.96
C ILE A 131 -10.65 -4.49 2.26
N SER A 132 -11.15 -3.34 2.71
CA SER A 132 -10.67 -2.02 2.30
C SER A 132 -10.57 -1.08 3.51
N SER A 133 -9.62 -0.16 3.48
CA SER A 133 -9.48 0.85 4.54
C SER A 133 -10.74 1.71 4.67
N THR A 134 -11.40 2.03 3.55
CA THR A 134 -12.65 2.80 3.55
C THR A 134 -13.74 2.10 4.35
N LEU A 135 -13.96 0.80 4.12
CA LEU A 135 -14.96 0.04 4.87
C LEU A 135 -14.55 -0.13 6.34
N VAL A 136 -13.27 -0.33 6.62
CA VAL A 136 -12.76 -0.41 8.00
C VAL A 136 -13.05 0.89 8.75
N ARG A 137 -12.77 2.05 8.15
CA ARG A 137 -13.10 3.35 8.77
C ARG A 137 -14.59 3.54 9.00
N GLN A 138 -15.43 3.11 8.06
CA GLN A 138 -16.90 3.17 8.22
C GLN A 138 -17.39 2.30 9.35
N ILE A 139 -16.89 1.07 9.46
CA ILE A 139 -17.25 0.14 10.55
C ILE A 139 -16.83 0.74 11.90
N LEU A 140 -15.62 1.26 11.99
CA LEU A 140 -15.11 1.88 13.22
C LEU A 140 -15.96 3.10 13.62
N ALA A 141 -16.32 3.96 12.67
CA ALA A 141 -17.15 5.12 12.92
C ALA A 141 -18.55 4.76 13.45
N MET A 142 -19.06 3.59 13.07
CA MET A 142 -20.35 3.06 13.55
C MET A 142 -20.22 2.22 14.85
N GLY A 143 -19.03 2.18 15.46
CA GLY A 143 -18.79 1.45 16.69
C GLY A 143 -18.63 -0.07 16.51
N GLY A 144 -18.38 -0.53 15.28
CA GLY A 144 -18.17 -1.95 14.98
C GLY A 144 -16.76 -2.44 15.33
N ASP A 145 -16.61 -3.75 15.41
CA ASP A 145 -15.35 -4.43 15.66
C ASP A 145 -14.58 -4.60 14.35
N ILE A 146 -13.40 -3.99 14.26
CA ILE A 146 -12.52 -4.08 13.08
C ILE A 146 -11.41 -5.14 13.22
N SER A 147 -11.35 -5.84 14.36
CA SER A 147 -10.28 -6.81 14.63
C SER A 147 -10.12 -7.92 13.58
N PRO A 148 -11.17 -8.37 12.86
CA PRO A 148 -11.00 -9.36 11.79
C PRO A 148 -10.27 -8.84 10.54
N PHE A 149 -10.12 -7.52 10.41
CA PHE A 149 -9.70 -6.88 9.15
C PHE A 149 -8.33 -6.22 9.20
N VAL A 150 -7.81 -5.98 10.41
CA VAL A 150 -6.58 -5.21 10.61
C VAL A 150 -5.61 -5.96 11.52
N PRO A 151 -4.29 -5.67 11.42
CA PRO A 151 -3.33 -6.22 12.35
C PRO A 151 -3.50 -5.62 13.75
N LYS A 152 -2.98 -6.33 14.74
CA LYS A 152 -3.11 -5.97 16.16
C LYS A 152 -2.59 -4.55 16.46
N VAL A 153 -1.53 -4.12 15.78
CA VAL A 153 -0.94 -2.78 15.95
C VAL A 153 -1.96 -1.67 15.70
N VAL A 154 -2.90 -1.87 14.78
CA VAL A 154 -3.97 -0.88 14.52
C VAL A 154 -4.90 -0.80 15.72
N LEU A 155 -5.31 -1.94 16.29
CA LEU A 155 -6.20 -2.00 17.46
C LEU A 155 -5.58 -1.33 18.68
N GLU A 156 -4.27 -1.39 18.82
CA GLU A 156 -3.52 -0.78 19.93
C GLU A 156 -3.43 0.76 19.81
N ASN A 157 -3.79 1.32 18.65
CA ASN A 157 -3.68 2.75 18.36
C ASN A 157 -5.05 3.46 18.14
N ILE A 158 -6.16 2.77 18.36
CA ILE A 158 -7.51 3.37 18.29
C ILE A 158 -8.06 3.71 19.66
#